data_c55a129bd9e40557484e5aa7cf47477f
#
_entry.id   c55a129bd9e40557484e5aa7cf47477f
#
_cell.length_a   1.000
_cell.length_b   1.000
_cell.length_c   1.000
_cell.angle_alpha   90.00
_cell.angle_beta   90.00
_cell.angle_gamma   90.00
#
_symmetry.space_group_name_H-M   'P 1'
#
loop_
_entity.id
_entity.type
_entity.pdbx_description
1 polymer ?
#
loop_
_entity_poly.entity_id
_entity_poly.type
_entity_poly.pdbx_seq_one_letter_code
_entity_poly.pdbx_strand_id
1 'polypeptide(L)' 'MYDYKYLSKELRKALIITQSELAEMLGVSFASVNRWENGRYEPTTKAKRKLVELCRKNKIQMNPKEEE' A
#
# COMPACT_ATOMS: atom_id res chain seq x y z
N MET A 1 -0.15 -13.45 5.50
CA MET A 1 -1.08 -12.33 5.29
C MET A 1 -0.32 -11.01 5.33
N TYR A 2 -0.68 -10.11 4.44
CA TYR A 2 0.03 -8.84 4.36
C TYR A 2 -0.60 -7.78 5.24
N ASP A 3 0.25 -6.88 5.71
CA ASP A 3 -0.20 -5.70 6.43
C ASP A 3 -0.26 -4.54 5.42
N TYR A 4 -1.44 -4.31 4.87
CA TYR A 4 -1.58 -3.32 3.80
C TYR A 4 -1.36 -1.89 4.25
N LYS A 5 -1.62 -1.61 5.51
CA LYS A 5 -1.32 -0.31 6.08
C LYS A 5 0.19 -0.06 6.01
N TYR A 6 0.96 -1.06 6.43
CA TYR A 6 2.42 -0.98 6.39
C TYR A 6 2.92 -0.87 4.95
N LEU A 7 2.40 -1.72 4.05
CA LEU A 7 2.85 -1.72 2.66
C LEU A 7 2.60 -0.38 1.98
N SER A 8 1.44 0.21 2.21
CA SER A 8 1.11 1.48 1.62
C SER A 8 2.10 2.56 2.03
N LYS A 9 2.39 2.63 3.33
CA LYS A 9 3.31 3.64 3.84
C LYS A 9 4.73 3.41 3.36
N GLU A 10 5.17 2.16 3.36
CA GLU A 10 6.54 1.85 2.93
C GLU A 10 6.73 2.13 1.44
N LEU A 11 5.72 1.81 0.63
CA LEU A 11 5.81 2.09 -0.78
C LEU A 11 5.91 3.60 -1.02
N ARG A 12 5.09 4.38 -0.30
CA ARG A 12 5.15 5.83 -0.46
C ARG A 12 6.51 6.39 -0.04
N LYS A 13 7.08 5.85 1.04
CA LYS A 13 8.41 6.29 1.47
C LYS A 13 9.45 5.97 0.42
N ALA A 14 9.40 4.77 -0.11
CA ALA A 14 10.40 4.34 -1.10
C ALA A 14 10.33 5.16 -2.37
N LEU A 15 9.12 5.50 -2.81
CA LEU A 15 8.92 6.26 -4.04
C LEU A 15 8.91 7.76 -3.81
N ILE A 16 8.87 8.18 -2.56
CA ILE A 16 8.80 9.60 -2.18
C ILE A 16 7.58 10.25 -2.82
N ILE A 17 6.43 9.67 -2.57
CA ILE A 17 5.16 10.17 -3.13
C ILE A 17 4.14 10.41 -2.02
N THR A 18 3.14 11.21 -2.35
CA THR A 18 2.06 11.53 -1.43
C THR A 18 0.98 10.46 -1.49
N GLN A 19 0.04 10.51 -0.53
CA GLN A 19 -1.12 9.62 -0.56
C GLN A 19 -1.93 9.82 -1.84
N SER A 20 -2.06 11.06 -2.28
CA SER A 20 -2.80 11.35 -3.52
C SER A 20 -2.13 10.72 -4.73
N GLU A 21 -0.81 10.79 -4.77
CA GLU A 21 -0.07 10.20 -5.88
C GLU A 21 -0.18 8.68 -5.86
N LEU A 22 -0.12 8.09 -4.69
CA LEU A 22 -0.29 6.64 -4.59
C LEU A 22 -1.69 6.24 -5.01
N ALA A 23 -2.70 7.02 -4.59
CA ALA A 23 -4.08 6.74 -4.97
C ALA A 23 -4.22 6.72 -6.50
N GLU A 24 -3.58 7.68 -7.15
CA GLU A 24 -3.61 7.76 -8.60
C GLU A 24 -2.98 6.52 -9.22
N MET A 25 -1.85 6.09 -8.70
CA MET A 25 -1.17 4.90 -9.20
C MET A 25 -2.01 3.65 -9.03
N LEU A 26 -2.78 3.59 -7.96
CA LEU A 26 -3.61 2.42 -7.67
C LEU A 26 -4.99 2.49 -8.31
N GLY A 27 -5.35 3.63 -8.86
CA GLY A 27 -6.67 3.81 -9.45
C GLY A 27 -7.78 3.91 -8.42
N VAL A 28 -7.48 4.48 -7.26
CA VAL A 28 -8.45 4.63 -6.18
C VAL A 28 -8.45 6.09 -5.72
N SER A 29 -9.36 6.41 -4.80
CA SER A 29 -9.45 7.78 -4.29
C SER A 29 -8.41 8.01 -3.19
N PHE A 30 -8.07 9.28 -3.00
CA PHE A 30 -7.23 9.68 -1.87
C PHE A 30 -7.83 9.19 -0.55
N ALA A 31 -9.15 9.33 -0.41
CA ALA A 31 -9.82 8.94 0.82
C ALA A 31 -9.60 7.45 1.12
N SER A 32 -9.58 6.63 0.07
CA SER A 32 -9.34 5.20 0.25
C SER A 32 -7.96 4.93 0.84
N VAL A 33 -6.93 5.53 0.24
CA VAL A 33 -5.57 5.35 0.73
C VAL A 33 -5.46 5.84 2.17
N ASN A 34 -6.05 7.00 2.44
CA ASN A 34 -6.01 7.58 3.77
C ASN A 34 -6.63 6.63 4.81
N ARG A 35 -7.77 6.02 4.46
CA ARG A 35 -8.44 5.09 5.38
C ARG A 35 -7.62 3.84 5.63
N TRP A 36 -6.98 3.32 4.60
CA TRP A 36 -6.13 2.14 4.76
C TRP A 36 -4.97 2.45 5.70
N GLU A 37 -4.35 3.60 5.51
CA GLU A 37 -3.18 3.96 6.29
C GLU A 37 -3.53 4.33 7.71
N ASN A 38 -4.78 4.68 7.95
CA ASN A 38 -5.27 4.91 9.32
C ASN A 38 -5.81 3.64 9.97
N GLY A 39 -5.78 2.52 9.25
CA GLY A 39 -6.22 1.25 9.80
C GLY A 39 -7.70 1.09 9.90
N ARG A 40 -8.48 1.92 9.20
CA ARG A 40 -9.94 1.87 9.31
C ARG A 40 -10.57 0.88 8.35
N TYR A 41 -9.98 0.73 7.18
CA TYR A 41 -10.50 -0.17 6.16
C TYR A 41 -9.35 -0.85 5.47
N GLU A 42 -9.63 -2.03 4.94
CA GLU A 42 -8.66 -2.70 4.08
C GLU A 42 -8.94 -2.35 2.63
N PRO A 43 -7.90 -2.40 1.78
CA PRO A 43 -8.12 -2.20 0.35
C PRO A 43 -9.01 -3.28 -0.25
N THR A 44 -9.64 -2.96 -1.37
CA THR A 44 -10.37 -3.99 -2.11
C THR A 44 -9.38 -5.00 -2.66
N THR A 45 -9.89 -6.14 -3.11
CA THR A 45 -9.03 -7.18 -3.66
C THR A 45 -8.20 -6.65 -4.82
N LYS A 46 -8.81 -5.87 -5.69
CA LYS A 46 -8.10 -5.31 -6.83
C LYS A 46 -6.98 -4.40 -6.39
N ALA A 47 -7.25 -3.54 -5.41
CA ALA A 47 -6.25 -2.63 -4.89
C ALA A 47 -5.14 -3.37 -4.17
N LYS A 48 -5.49 -4.44 -3.45
CA LYS A 48 -4.49 -5.26 -2.77
C LYS A 48 -3.50 -5.85 -3.77
N ARG A 49 -4.01 -6.39 -4.87
CA ARG A 49 -3.14 -6.97 -5.89
C ARG A 49 -2.19 -5.94 -6.47
N LYS A 50 -2.73 -4.77 -6.79
CA LYS A 50 -1.92 -3.72 -7.36
C LYS A 50 -0.86 -3.24 -6.39
N LEU A 51 -1.25 -3.10 -5.12
CA LEU A 51 -0.32 -2.64 -4.10
C LEU A 51 0.81 -3.65 -3.91
N VAL A 52 0.47 -4.93 -3.82
CA VAL A 52 1.47 -5.98 -3.67
C VAL A 52 2.41 -5.99 -4.87
N GLU A 53 1.85 -5.86 -6.06
CA GLU A 53 2.65 -5.85 -7.28
C GLU A 53 3.66 -4.70 -7.27
N LEU A 54 3.20 -3.51 -6.90
CA LEU A 54 4.09 -2.35 -6.84
C LEU A 54 5.16 -2.51 -5.78
N CYS A 55 4.80 -3.10 -4.65
CA CYS A 55 5.78 -3.31 -3.59
C CYS A 55 6.86 -4.29 -4.03
N ARG A 56 6.48 -5.38 -4.70
CA ARG A 56 7.46 -6.33 -5.20
C ARG A 56 8.38 -5.70 -6.24
N LYS A 57 7.79 -4.92 -7.13
CA LYS A 57 8.53 -4.26 -8.17
C LYS A 57 9.58 -3.32 -7.60
N ASN A 58 9.28 -2.71 -6.48
CA ASN A 58 10.16 -1.76 -5.84
C ASN A 58 10.94 -2.35 -4.67
N LYS A 59 10.90 -3.67 -4.55
CA LYS A 59 11.69 -4.39 -3.56
C LYS A 59 11.38 -3.97 -2.13
N ILE A 60 10.12 -3.70 -1.86
CA ILE A 60 9.65 -3.39 -0.52
C ILE A 60 9.53 -4.68 0.26
N GLN A 61 9.99 -4.67 1.50
CA GLN A 61 9.80 -5.82 2.37
C GLN A 61 8.31 -5.95 2.64
N MET A 62 7.74 -7.11 2.26
CA MET A 62 6.30 -7.22 2.15
C MET A 62 5.59 -7.25 3.49
N ASN A 63 6.13 -7.94 4.47
CA ASN A 63 5.44 -8.02 5.75
C ASN A 63 6.45 -8.43 6.81
N PRO A 64 6.93 -7.47 7.60
CA PRO A 64 7.98 -7.78 8.57
C PRO A 64 7.56 -8.84 9.57
N LYS A 65 6.28 -9.03 9.79
CA LYS A 65 5.82 -10.01 10.77
C LYS A 65 5.81 -11.42 10.24
N GLU A 66 6.03 -11.60 8.97
CA GLU A 66 5.98 -12.92 8.34
C GLU A 66 7.35 -13.43 7.95
N GLU A 67 8.36 -12.89 8.52
CA GLU A 67 9.71 -13.23 8.12
C GLU A 67 10.21 -14.53 8.69
N GLU A 68 9.57 -15.08 9.66
CA GLU A 68 10.08 -16.32 10.23
C GLU A 68 10.06 -17.44 9.27
#